data_430a67ee6d242c3b8757c1b87b3a01af
#
_entry.id   430a67ee6d242c3b8757c1b87b3a01af
#
_cell.length_a   1.000
_cell.length_b   1.000
_cell.length_c   1.000
_cell.angle_alpha   90.00
_cell.angle_beta   90.00
_cell.angle_gamma   90.00
#
_symmetry.space_group_name_H-M   'P 1'
#
loop_
_entity.id
_entity.type
_entity.pdbx_description
1 polymer ?
#
loop_
_entity_poly.entity_id
_entity_poly.type
_entity_poly.pdbx_seq_one_letter_code
_entity_poly.pdbx_strand_id
1 'polypeptide(L)'
;MTAADYLMLISMVCIWALMAINVFLSVGGFLYYHQCSKTDGHVPIDEYPFVSIMVPAHNESVVIRRTVRALLNFDYPHDRYEIIVINDNSTDDTANVLRQIQAANPGRNLIVVNTDNVVGGKGKSNALNIGYSVAKGSVFAIYDADNTPEPQALRI
;
A
#
# COMPACT_ATOMS: atom_id res chain seq x y z
N MET A 1 34.11 28.99 -32.31
CA MET A 1 32.96 28.33 -31.68
C MET A 1 31.99 29.42 -31.27
N THR A 2 30.74 29.26 -31.63
CA THR A 2 29.64 30.18 -31.27
C THR A 2 29.08 29.81 -29.91
N ALA A 3 28.29 30.70 -29.30
CA ALA A 3 27.57 30.38 -28.05
C ALA A 3 26.67 29.13 -28.20
N ALA A 4 26.11 28.92 -29.40
CA ALA A 4 25.31 27.74 -29.72
C ALA A 4 26.13 26.44 -29.67
N ASP A 5 27.40 26.47 -30.11
CA ASP A 5 28.28 25.29 -30.06
C ASP A 5 28.56 24.87 -28.61
N TYR A 6 28.79 25.85 -27.72
CA TYR A 6 29.01 25.59 -26.29
C TYR A 6 27.74 25.02 -25.63
N LEU A 7 26.54 25.55 -25.91
CA LEU A 7 25.29 25.04 -25.40
C LEU A 7 25.03 23.59 -25.86
N MET A 8 25.34 23.30 -27.12
CA MET A 8 25.20 21.95 -27.66
C MET A 8 26.17 20.97 -26.98
N LEU A 9 27.42 21.36 -26.73
CA LEU A 9 28.38 20.52 -26.02
C LEU A 9 27.96 20.27 -24.57
N ILE A 10 27.50 21.29 -23.86
CA ILE A 10 27.03 21.16 -22.49
C ILE A 10 25.84 20.21 -22.43
N SER A 11 24.85 20.38 -23.32
CA SER A 11 23.66 19.50 -23.34
C SER A 11 24.03 18.04 -23.61
N MET A 12 25.00 17.82 -24.53
CA MET A 12 25.48 16.49 -24.85
C MET A 12 26.19 15.83 -23.66
N VAL A 13 27.04 16.58 -22.93
CA VAL A 13 27.68 16.08 -21.70
C VAL A 13 26.67 15.76 -20.63
N CYS A 14 25.65 16.63 -20.42
CA CYS A 14 24.58 16.37 -19.45
C CYS A 14 23.76 15.10 -19.78
N ILE A 15 23.44 14.89 -21.07
CA ILE A 15 22.73 13.68 -21.50
C ILE A 15 23.56 12.43 -21.23
N TRP A 16 24.85 12.45 -21.60
CA TRP A 16 25.71 11.30 -21.32
C TRP A 16 25.91 11.04 -19.83
N ALA A 17 26.03 12.08 -19.02
CA ALA A 17 26.14 11.94 -17.56
C ALA A 17 24.88 11.32 -16.96
N LEU A 18 23.68 11.79 -17.36
CA LEU A 18 22.40 11.21 -16.92
C LEU A 18 22.26 9.76 -17.36
N MET A 19 22.68 9.43 -18.59
CA MET A 19 22.65 8.07 -19.11
C MET A 19 23.58 7.14 -18.32
N ALA A 20 24.79 7.59 -18.01
CA ALA A 20 25.75 6.84 -17.19
C ALA A 20 25.23 6.59 -15.77
N ILE A 21 24.60 7.59 -15.14
CA ILE A 21 23.98 7.45 -13.81
C ILE A 21 22.83 6.41 -13.87
N ASN A 22 21.97 6.46 -14.88
CA ASN A 22 20.89 5.50 -15.02
C ASN A 22 21.39 4.06 -15.20
N VAL A 23 22.42 3.87 -16.02
CA VAL A 23 23.05 2.54 -16.21
C VAL A 23 23.67 2.06 -14.90
N PHE A 24 24.39 2.92 -14.19
CA PHE A 24 25.00 2.59 -12.90
C PHE A 24 23.96 2.16 -11.86
N LEU A 25 22.86 2.93 -11.73
CA LEU A 25 21.77 2.59 -10.80
C LEU A 25 21.06 1.30 -11.20
N SER A 26 20.84 1.07 -12.49
CA SER A 26 20.19 -0.15 -12.98
C SER A 26 21.04 -1.39 -12.72
N VAL A 27 22.35 -1.32 -13.00
CA VAL A 27 23.28 -2.42 -12.72
C VAL A 27 23.41 -2.65 -11.22
N GLY A 28 23.57 -1.58 -10.43
CA GLY A 28 23.62 -1.67 -8.97
C GLY A 28 22.35 -2.30 -8.35
N GLY A 29 21.19 -1.87 -8.83
CA GLY A 29 19.91 -2.44 -8.42
C GLY A 29 19.77 -3.92 -8.80
N PHE A 30 20.20 -4.29 -10.01
CA PHE A 30 20.18 -5.69 -10.45
C PHE A 30 21.10 -6.58 -9.60
N LEU A 31 22.33 -6.12 -9.33
CA LEU A 31 23.29 -6.85 -8.49
C LEU A 31 22.78 -7.00 -7.05
N TYR A 32 22.24 -5.91 -6.49
CA TYR A 32 21.61 -5.93 -5.16
C TYR A 32 20.44 -6.91 -5.09
N TYR A 33 19.51 -6.83 -6.05
CA TYR A 33 18.38 -7.76 -6.13
C TYR A 33 18.82 -9.22 -6.21
N HIS A 34 19.82 -9.51 -7.03
CA HIS A 34 20.34 -10.87 -7.18
C HIS A 34 21.07 -11.37 -5.93
N GLN A 35 21.66 -10.49 -5.16
CA GLN A 35 22.28 -10.82 -3.88
C GLN A 35 21.25 -11.03 -2.78
N CYS A 36 20.23 -10.18 -2.68
CA CYS A 36 19.12 -10.35 -1.73
C CYS A 36 18.32 -11.61 -2.02
N SER A 37 18.00 -11.89 -3.27
CA SER A 37 17.27 -13.11 -3.66
C SER A 37 17.96 -14.42 -3.27
N LYS A 38 19.27 -14.40 -3.05
CA LYS A 38 20.01 -15.57 -2.52
C LYS A 38 19.97 -15.68 -0.99
N THR A 39 19.62 -14.60 -0.32
CA THR A 39 19.59 -14.51 1.15
C THR A 39 18.18 -14.70 1.71
N ASP A 40 17.16 -14.78 0.84
CA ASP A 40 15.77 -15.11 1.20
C ASP A 40 15.64 -16.57 1.67
N GLY A 41 16.47 -16.94 2.65
CA GLY A 41 16.16 -18.03 3.54
C GLY A 41 14.92 -17.63 4.32
N HIS A 42 13.80 -18.30 4.10
CA HIS A 42 12.62 -18.25 4.95
C HIS A 42 13.10 -18.38 6.41
N VAL A 43 13.18 -17.26 7.09
CA VAL A 43 13.37 -17.30 8.54
C VAL A 43 12.04 -17.84 9.07
N PRO A 44 12.02 -19.00 9.74
CA PRO A 44 10.79 -19.51 10.34
C PRO A 44 10.25 -18.42 11.26
N ILE A 45 9.04 -17.95 11.01
CA ILE A 45 8.39 -17.01 11.91
C ILE A 45 7.88 -17.85 13.08
N ASP A 46 8.60 -17.83 14.21
CA ASP A 46 8.23 -18.57 15.42
C ASP A 46 6.88 -18.10 15.98
N GLU A 47 6.55 -16.82 15.80
CA GLU A 47 5.28 -16.25 16.18
C GLU A 47 4.82 -15.18 15.16
N TYR A 48 3.62 -15.35 14.60
CA TYR A 48 3.02 -14.38 13.71
C TYR A 48 2.65 -13.09 14.46
N PRO A 49 3.24 -11.92 14.16
CA PRO A 49 2.85 -10.66 14.78
C PRO A 49 1.39 -10.31 14.42
N PHE A 50 0.72 -9.57 15.28
CA PHE A 50 -0.60 -9.05 14.96
C PHE A 50 -0.46 -7.83 14.04
N VAL A 51 -1.06 -7.92 12.84
CA VAL A 51 -0.95 -6.91 11.78
C VAL A 51 -2.24 -6.11 11.65
N SER A 52 -2.16 -4.78 11.70
CA SER A 52 -3.26 -3.89 11.34
C SER A 52 -3.08 -3.40 9.91
N ILE A 53 -4.00 -3.79 9.02
CA ILE A 53 -4.02 -3.41 7.61
C ILE A 53 -4.94 -2.20 7.46
N MET A 54 -4.39 -1.06 7.06
CA MET A 54 -5.14 0.18 6.87
C MET A 54 -5.38 0.47 5.39
N VAL A 55 -6.64 0.74 5.04
CA VAL A 55 -7.08 1.04 3.67
C VAL A 55 -7.87 2.35 3.68
N PRO A 56 -7.24 3.49 3.38
CA PRO A 56 -7.97 4.73 3.17
C PRO A 56 -8.74 4.67 1.84
N ALA A 57 -10.02 5.00 1.87
CA ALA A 57 -10.92 4.97 0.72
C ALA A 57 -11.75 6.25 0.64
N HIS A 58 -11.81 6.86 -0.55
CA HIS A 58 -12.66 8.01 -0.84
C HIS A 58 -13.27 7.88 -2.24
N ASN A 59 -14.59 7.64 -2.31
CA ASN A 59 -15.31 7.42 -3.56
C ASN A 59 -14.77 6.23 -4.39
N GLU A 60 -14.59 5.08 -3.73
CA GLU A 60 -13.99 3.88 -4.31
C GLU A 60 -14.99 2.72 -4.47
N SER A 61 -16.29 3.02 -4.63
CA SER A 61 -17.37 2.02 -4.69
C SER A 61 -17.15 0.92 -5.74
N VAL A 62 -16.46 1.24 -6.84
CA VAL A 62 -16.21 0.31 -7.96
C VAL A 62 -15.14 -0.74 -7.62
N VAL A 63 -14.09 -0.35 -6.91
CA VAL A 63 -12.90 -1.19 -6.71
C VAL A 63 -12.77 -1.76 -5.30
N ILE A 64 -13.30 -1.08 -4.28
CA ILE A 64 -13.10 -1.42 -2.87
C ILE A 64 -13.52 -2.86 -2.52
N ARG A 65 -14.55 -3.39 -3.18
CA ARG A 65 -15.01 -4.78 -2.98
C ARG A 65 -13.94 -5.80 -3.34
N ARG A 66 -13.22 -5.57 -4.45
CA ARG A 66 -12.15 -6.45 -4.91
C ARG A 66 -10.97 -6.39 -3.95
N THR A 67 -10.58 -5.20 -3.54
CA THR A 67 -9.48 -4.97 -2.60
C THR A 67 -9.72 -5.64 -1.26
N VAL A 68 -10.86 -5.37 -0.61
CA VAL A 68 -11.17 -5.96 0.69
C VAL A 68 -11.27 -7.48 0.61
N ARG A 69 -11.80 -8.04 -0.49
CA ARG A 69 -11.80 -9.51 -0.69
C ARG A 69 -10.40 -10.09 -0.80
N ALA A 70 -9.47 -9.41 -1.50
CA ALA A 70 -8.08 -9.85 -1.59
C ALA A 70 -7.41 -9.85 -0.21
N LEU A 71 -7.62 -8.81 0.59
CA LEU A 71 -7.09 -8.70 1.95
C LEU A 71 -7.67 -9.77 2.89
N LEU A 72 -8.96 -10.09 2.75
CA LEU A 72 -9.61 -11.17 3.52
C LEU A 72 -9.06 -12.56 3.17
N ASN A 73 -8.45 -12.73 1.99
CA ASN A 73 -7.89 -13.98 1.50
C ASN A 73 -6.37 -14.11 1.71
N PHE A 74 -5.78 -13.29 2.56
CA PHE A 74 -4.37 -13.44 2.88
C PHE A 74 -4.05 -14.81 3.50
N ASP A 75 -2.94 -15.39 3.05
CA ASP A 75 -2.33 -16.59 3.63
C ASP A 75 -1.58 -16.20 4.92
N TYR A 76 -2.37 -15.82 5.93
CA TYR A 76 -1.92 -15.40 7.24
C TYR A 76 -2.97 -15.83 8.28
N PRO A 77 -2.61 -16.19 9.53
CA PRO A 77 -3.59 -16.61 10.53
C PRO A 77 -4.66 -15.53 10.72
N HIS A 78 -5.92 -15.92 10.59
CA HIS A 78 -7.06 -14.98 10.55
C HIS A 78 -7.28 -14.23 11.86
N ASP A 79 -6.80 -14.77 12.96
CA ASP A 79 -6.82 -14.19 14.31
C ASP A 79 -5.61 -13.30 14.57
N ARG A 80 -4.65 -13.23 13.63
CA ARG A 80 -3.42 -12.44 13.74
C ARG A 80 -3.37 -11.21 12.84
N TYR A 81 -4.48 -10.84 12.23
CA TYR A 81 -4.60 -9.57 11.53
C TYR A 81 -6.01 -8.99 11.58
N GLU A 82 -6.09 -7.70 11.38
CA GLU A 82 -7.32 -6.94 11.21
C GLU A 82 -7.23 -6.06 9.96
N ILE A 83 -8.38 -5.79 9.35
CA ILE A 83 -8.50 -4.89 8.21
C ILE A 83 -9.31 -3.69 8.65
N ILE A 84 -8.73 -2.51 8.57
CA ILE A 84 -9.35 -1.24 8.93
C ILE A 84 -9.54 -0.43 7.65
N VAL A 85 -10.77 -0.37 7.16
CA VAL A 85 -11.10 0.46 6.00
C VAL A 85 -11.62 1.80 6.51
N ILE A 86 -10.93 2.86 6.14
CA ILE A 86 -11.30 4.23 6.50
C ILE A 86 -12.04 4.84 5.31
N ASN A 87 -13.36 4.88 5.40
CA ASN A 87 -14.23 5.51 4.42
C ASN A 87 -14.23 7.02 4.66
N ASP A 88 -13.30 7.73 4.00
CA ASP A 88 -13.02 9.14 4.24
C ASP A 88 -14.01 10.04 3.50
N ASN A 89 -15.17 10.28 4.12
CA ASN A 89 -16.19 11.21 3.63
C ASN A 89 -16.62 10.92 2.18
N SER A 90 -16.82 9.65 1.82
CA SER A 90 -17.30 9.29 0.49
C SER A 90 -18.76 9.72 0.27
N THR A 91 -19.04 10.18 -0.94
CA THR A 91 -20.36 10.63 -1.39
C THR A 91 -21.05 9.64 -2.32
N ASP A 92 -20.32 8.61 -2.77
CA ASP A 92 -20.80 7.52 -3.62
C ASP A 92 -21.30 6.31 -2.79
N ASP A 93 -21.48 5.16 -3.42
CA ASP A 93 -21.97 3.93 -2.78
C ASP A 93 -20.92 3.18 -1.94
N THR A 94 -19.71 3.74 -1.72
CA THR A 94 -18.61 3.09 -0.99
C THR A 94 -19.05 2.58 0.39
N ALA A 95 -19.76 3.40 1.17
CA ALA A 95 -20.24 3.03 2.49
C ALA A 95 -21.18 1.81 2.48
N ASN A 96 -22.08 1.73 1.51
CA ASN A 96 -23.02 0.61 1.37
C ASN A 96 -22.29 -0.68 0.95
N VAL A 97 -21.33 -0.56 0.02
CA VAL A 97 -20.48 -1.69 -0.42
C VAL A 97 -19.71 -2.27 0.77
N LEU A 98 -19.09 -1.43 1.60
CA LEU A 98 -18.33 -1.86 2.77
C LEU A 98 -19.23 -2.53 3.81
N ARG A 99 -20.42 -1.98 4.06
CA ARG A 99 -21.41 -2.58 4.98
C ARG A 99 -21.84 -3.98 4.52
N GLN A 100 -22.05 -4.18 3.21
CA GLN A 100 -22.39 -5.49 2.65
C GLN A 100 -21.25 -6.49 2.84
N ILE A 101 -20.00 -6.06 2.63
CA ILE A 101 -18.83 -6.95 2.82
C ILE A 101 -18.70 -7.34 4.28
N GLN A 102 -18.85 -6.39 5.20
CA GLN A 102 -18.77 -6.63 6.64
C GLN A 102 -19.87 -7.61 7.10
N ALA A 103 -21.10 -7.42 6.65
CA ALA A 103 -22.22 -8.31 6.95
C ALA A 103 -22.03 -9.73 6.39
N ALA A 104 -21.34 -9.87 5.25
CA ALA A 104 -21.05 -11.16 4.64
C ALA A 104 -19.87 -11.90 5.31
N ASN A 105 -19.11 -11.24 6.18
CA ASN A 105 -17.91 -11.80 6.82
C ASN A 105 -17.90 -11.58 8.35
N PRO A 106 -18.92 -12.05 9.10
CA PRO A 106 -19.10 -11.73 10.52
C PRO A 106 -18.01 -12.31 11.44
N GLY A 107 -17.26 -13.31 10.97
CA GLY A 107 -16.16 -13.93 11.73
C GLY A 107 -14.78 -13.35 11.43
N ARG A 108 -14.69 -12.25 10.66
CA ARG A 108 -13.42 -11.65 10.28
C ARG A 108 -13.21 -10.31 11.00
N ASN A 109 -11.97 -10.00 11.33
CA ASN A 109 -11.59 -8.73 11.95
C ASN A 109 -11.60 -7.60 10.90
N LEU A 110 -12.78 -7.25 10.37
CA LEU A 110 -13.01 -6.17 9.43
C LEU A 110 -13.70 -5.01 10.12
N ILE A 111 -12.98 -3.90 10.26
CA ILE A 111 -13.44 -2.67 10.88
C ILE A 111 -13.64 -1.63 9.76
N VAL A 112 -14.82 -1.03 9.72
CA VAL A 112 -15.13 0.08 8.81
C VAL A 112 -15.31 1.34 9.64
N VAL A 113 -14.44 2.32 9.41
CA VAL A 113 -14.51 3.64 10.05
C VAL A 113 -15.05 4.62 9.02
N ASN A 114 -16.24 5.17 9.27
CA ASN A 114 -16.79 6.22 8.41
C ASN A 114 -16.48 7.57 9.02
N THR A 115 -15.94 8.50 8.24
CA THR A 115 -15.71 9.87 8.65
C THR A 115 -16.77 10.79 8.04
N ASP A 116 -16.96 11.94 8.65
CA ASP A 116 -17.84 13.01 8.20
C ASP A 116 -17.03 14.22 7.69
N ASN A 117 -17.72 15.29 7.30
CA ASN A 117 -17.11 16.52 6.80
C ASN A 117 -16.24 17.25 7.85
N VAL A 118 -16.41 16.95 9.13
CA VAL A 118 -15.69 17.63 10.22
C VAL A 118 -14.33 16.97 10.44
N VAL A 119 -14.30 15.65 10.46
CA VAL A 119 -13.11 14.85 10.78
C VAL A 119 -12.41 14.35 9.51
N GLY A 120 -13.16 13.98 8.48
CA GLY A 120 -12.68 13.43 7.22
C GLY A 120 -12.48 14.48 6.12
N GLY A 121 -12.15 13.99 4.92
CA GLY A 121 -11.94 14.82 3.72
C GLY A 121 -10.68 15.68 3.76
N LYS A 122 -9.76 15.40 4.68
CA LYS A 122 -8.50 16.16 4.87
C LYS A 122 -7.30 15.46 4.25
N GLY A 123 -7.54 14.46 3.41
CA GLY A 123 -6.54 13.72 2.68
C GLY A 123 -6.06 12.43 3.36
N LYS A 124 -5.28 11.64 2.61
CA LYS A 124 -4.86 10.27 2.97
C LYS A 124 -4.18 10.18 4.35
N SER A 125 -3.31 11.14 4.69
CA SER A 125 -2.60 11.13 5.98
C SER A 125 -3.56 11.27 7.16
N ASN A 126 -4.60 12.11 7.04
CA ASN A 126 -5.61 12.25 8.07
C ASN A 126 -6.43 10.96 8.24
N ALA A 127 -6.85 10.36 7.14
CA ALA A 127 -7.56 9.08 7.16
C ALA A 127 -6.71 7.98 7.84
N LEU A 128 -5.42 7.89 7.52
CA LEU A 128 -4.51 6.94 8.15
C LEU A 128 -4.34 7.19 9.67
N ASN A 129 -4.28 8.43 10.12
CA ASN A 129 -4.23 8.75 11.55
C ASN A 129 -5.50 8.32 12.29
N ILE A 130 -6.66 8.44 11.65
CA ILE A 130 -7.93 7.96 12.18
C ILE A 130 -7.91 6.42 12.26
N GLY A 131 -7.45 5.73 11.21
CA GLY A 131 -7.27 4.29 11.22
C GLY A 131 -6.31 3.82 12.31
N TYR A 132 -5.19 4.51 12.49
CA TYR A 132 -4.20 4.22 13.53
C TYR A 132 -4.80 4.29 14.94
N SER A 133 -5.71 5.23 15.21
CA SER A 133 -6.32 5.39 16.54
C SER A 133 -7.18 4.18 16.99
N VAL A 134 -7.63 3.35 16.05
CA VAL A 134 -8.45 2.15 16.33
C VAL A 134 -7.68 0.85 16.11
N ALA A 135 -6.46 0.94 15.56
CA ALA A 135 -5.60 -0.20 15.26
C ALA A 135 -5.03 -0.85 16.53
N LYS A 136 -4.92 -2.17 16.53
CA LYS A 136 -4.43 -2.99 17.65
C LYS A 136 -3.10 -3.69 17.37
N GLY A 137 -2.67 -3.69 16.11
CA GLY A 137 -1.49 -4.41 15.67
C GLY A 137 -0.18 -3.76 16.15
N SER A 138 0.83 -4.60 16.30
CA SER A 138 2.22 -4.15 16.49
C SER A 138 2.91 -3.81 15.17
N VAL A 139 2.38 -4.32 14.06
CA VAL A 139 2.83 -4.06 12.69
C VAL A 139 1.70 -3.42 11.91
N PHE A 140 2.04 -2.42 11.08
CA PHE A 140 1.08 -1.69 10.27
C PHE A 140 1.39 -1.88 8.78
N ALA A 141 0.39 -2.33 8.02
CA ALA A 141 0.45 -2.41 6.58
C ALA A 141 -0.56 -1.43 5.96
N ILE A 142 -0.16 -0.71 4.92
CA ILE A 142 -1.03 0.26 4.25
C ILE A 142 -1.23 -0.19 2.81
N TYR A 143 -2.49 -0.33 2.40
CA TYR A 143 -2.86 -0.63 1.02
C TYR A 143 -3.79 0.44 0.49
N ASP A 144 -3.63 0.80 -0.78
CA ASP A 144 -4.58 1.69 -1.47
C ASP A 144 -5.87 0.95 -1.80
N ALA A 145 -6.98 1.68 -1.90
CA ALA A 145 -8.31 1.11 -2.08
C ALA A 145 -8.52 0.40 -3.43
N ASP A 146 -7.64 0.64 -4.40
CA ASP A 146 -7.61 0.01 -5.73
C ASP A 146 -6.59 -1.13 -5.86
N ASN A 147 -5.80 -1.39 -4.81
CA ASN A 147 -4.76 -2.42 -4.83
C ASN A 147 -5.35 -3.82 -4.64
N THR A 148 -4.74 -4.80 -5.31
CA THR A 148 -5.09 -6.22 -5.17
C THR A 148 -3.83 -7.00 -4.83
N PRO A 149 -3.45 -7.07 -3.54
CA PRO A 149 -2.24 -7.76 -3.13
C PRO A 149 -2.36 -9.28 -3.34
N GLU A 150 -1.20 -9.93 -3.49
CA GLU A 150 -1.11 -11.38 -3.53
C GLU A 150 -1.40 -11.99 -2.14
N PRO A 151 -1.93 -13.22 -2.08
CA PRO A 151 -2.27 -13.86 -0.80
C PRO A 151 -1.09 -13.99 0.17
N GLN A 152 0.12 -14.08 -0.33
CA GLN A 152 1.34 -14.26 0.48
C GLN A 152 1.99 -12.94 0.93
N ALA A 153 1.45 -11.79 0.58
CA ALA A 153 2.08 -10.48 0.80
C ALA A 153 2.36 -10.12 2.29
N LEU A 154 1.75 -10.80 3.25
CA LEU A 154 2.04 -10.64 4.68
C LEU A 154 3.09 -11.63 5.21
N ARG A 155 3.58 -12.57 4.39
CA ARG A 155 4.57 -13.58 4.79
C ARG A 155 5.99 -13.26 4.36
N ILE A 156 6.18 -12.15 3.66
CA ILE A 156 7.47 -11.74 3.07
C ILE A 156 8.25 -10.91 4.07
#